data_1116a3c674c9aca78ef97c01af46f253
#
_entry.id   1116a3c674c9aca78ef97c01af46f253
#
_cell.length_a   1.000
_cell.length_b   1.000
_cell.length_c   1.000
_cell.angle_alpha   90.00
_cell.angle_beta   90.00
_cell.angle_gamma   90.00
#
_symmetry.space_group_name_H-M   'P 1'
#
loop_
_entity.id
_entity.type
_entity.pdbx_description
1 polymer ?
#
loop_
_entity_poly.entity_id
_entity_poly.type
_entity_poly.pdbx_seq_one_letter_code
_entity_poly.pdbx_strand_id
1 'polypeptide(L)'
;MGGTNGAPDYVGLVFVYGTLKRGERSHGLLGDAAFEGTAFLSGLELYNLGPFPMAICNPQASRPISGELYSVTDLQLKALDRFEGAPRLYRRELRRLTDGREAWVYLGKPRQVRFAPVLSNGCWSGSDQNQPTPLSAASTLRPVSS
;
A
#
# COMPACT_ATOMS: atom_id res chain seq x y z
N MET A 1 -28.52 -20.68 -6.54
CA MET A 1 -28.10 -20.56 -6.44
C MET A 1 -27.44 -20.05 -5.99
N GLY A 2 -27.24 -20.29 -5.88
CA GLY A 2 -26.73 -20.06 -5.49
C GLY A 2 -26.16 -19.24 -5.01
N GLY A 3 -25.62 -19.29 -4.80
CA GLY A 3 -24.86 -18.75 -4.10
C GLY A 3 -24.85 -17.62 -3.87
N THR A 4 -25.09 -17.49 -4.21
CA THR A 4 -25.09 -16.50 -4.17
C THR A 4 -25.50 -15.83 -3.17
N ASN A 5 -26.06 -15.96 -2.53
CA ASN A 5 -26.37 -15.27 -1.51
C ASN A 5 -25.62 -14.17 -1.20
N GLY A 6 -25.06 -13.48 -2.04
CA GLY A 6 -24.40 -12.31 -1.75
C GLY A 6 -22.97 -12.42 -1.27
N ALA A 7 -22.47 -13.56 -1.18
CA ALA A 7 -21.09 -13.73 -0.79
C ALA A 7 -20.19 -13.36 -1.97
N PRO A 8 -19.27 -12.43 -1.79
CA PRO A 8 -18.40 -12.07 -2.89
C PRO A 8 -17.37 -13.14 -3.19
N ASP A 9 -16.91 -13.14 -4.45
CA ASP A 9 -15.88 -14.06 -4.88
C ASP A 9 -14.53 -13.46 -4.64
N TYR A 10 -14.06 -13.50 -3.42
CA TYR A 10 -12.75 -13.00 -3.09
C TYR A 10 -11.68 -13.91 -3.69
N VAL A 11 -10.70 -13.31 -4.32
CA VAL A 11 -9.60 -14.07 -4.93
C VAL A 11 -8.30 -13.93 -4.15
N GLY A 12 -8.24 -13.07 -3.16
CA GLY A 12 -7.04 -12.95 -2.36
C GLY A 12 -7.07 -11.75 -1.44
N LEU A 13 -5.96 -11.57 -0.75
CA LEU A 13 -5.78 -10.45 0.15
C LEU A 13 -4.90 -9.40 -0.50
N VAL A 14 -5.16 -8.13 -0.19
CA VAL A 14 -4.25 -7.05 -0.55
C VAL A 14 -3.81 -6.37 0.73
N PHE A 15 -2.52 -6.06 0.81
CA PHE A 15 -1.93 -5.36 1.94
C PHE A 15 -1.74 -3.91 1.51
N VAL A 16 -2.41 -2.99 2.18
CA VAL A 16 -2.34 -1.57 1.84
C VAL A 16 -1.65 -0.82 2.96
N TYR A 17 -0.71 0.04 2.61
CA TYR A 17 0.13 0.71 3.60
C TYR A 17 0.09 2.23 3.46
N GLY A 18 -0.67 2.76 2.54
CA GLY A 18 -0.69 4.19 2.23
C GLY A 18 -2.10 4.76 2.13
N THR A 19 -2.39 5.42 1.02
CA THR A 19 -3.62 6.18 0.86
C THR A 19 -4.88 5.33 0.80
N LEU A 20 -4.74 4.02 0.62
CA LEU A 20 -5.88 3.12 0.60
C LEU A 20 -6.30 2.66 2.00
N LYS A 21 -5.52 2.97 3.03
CA LYS A 21 -5.89 2.59 4.40
C LYS A 21 -7.12 3.36 4.86
N ARG A 22 -7.82 2.81 5.87
CA ARG A 22 -8.99 3.49 6.44
C ARG A 22 -8.63 4.87 6.91
N GLY A 23 -9.47 5.84 6.63
CA GLY A 23 -9.23 7.22 6.99
C GLY A 23 -8.36 7.99 6.02
N GLU A 24 -7.78 7.34 5.05
CA GLU A 24 -6.95 8.01 4.06
C GLU A 24 -7.75 8.33 2.80
N ARG A 25 -7.20 9.22 1.99
CA ARG A 25 -8.00 9.84 0.91
C ARG A 25 -8.47 8.88 -0.18
N SER A 26 -7.79 7.79 -0.39
CA SER A 26 -8.13 6.87 -1.48
C SER A 26 -8.84 5.61 -0.99
N HIS A 27 -9.16 5.54 0.30
CA HIS A 27 -9.76 4.35 0.87
C HIS A 27 -11.04 3.91 0.14
N GLY A 28 -11.82 4.86 -0.33
CA GLY A 28 -13.05 4.55 -1.04
C GLY A 28 -12.88 3.68 -2.27
N LEU A 29 -11.68 3.64 -2.83
CA LEU A 29 -11.42 2.80 -4.00
C LEU A 29 -11.49 1.30 -3.68
N LEU A 30 -11.40 0.93 -2.42
CA LEU A 30 -11.54 -0.46 -2.02
C LEU A 30 -13.00 -0.91 -2.06
N GLY A 31 -13.95 0.05 -2.13
CA GLY A 31 -15.35 -0.28 -2.24
C GLY A 31 -15.82 -1.12 -1.06
N ASP A 32 -16.42 -2.26 -1.37
CA ASP A 32 -16.90 -3.17 -0.36
C ASP A 32 -15.95 -4.33 -0.07
N ALA A 33 -14.67 -4.15 -0.34
CA ALA A 33 -13.67 -5.13 0.05
C ALA A 33 -13.73 -5.33 1.57
N ALA A 34 -13.54 -6.56 2.01
CA ALA A 34 -13.69 -6.88 3.43
C ALA A 34 -12.41 -6.62 4.20
N PHE A 35 -12.52 -5.86 5.28
CA PHE A 35 -11.38 -5.58 6.15
C PHE A 35 -11.02 -6.84 6.92
N GLU A 36 -9.77 -7.24 6.84
CA GLU A 36 -9.29 -8.48 7.47
C GLU A 36 -8.30 -8.22 8.60
N GLY A 37 -8.17 -6.99 9.03
CA GLY A 37 -7.31 -6.65 10.15
C GLY A 37 -6.05 -5.92 9.73
N THR A 38 -5.22 -5.64 10.71
CA THR A 38 -3.91 -5.03 10.45
C THR A 38 -2.88 -6.14 10.33
N ALA A 39 -1.77 -5.84 9.68
CA ALA A 39 -0.73 -6.84 9.48
C ALA A 39 0.62 -6.15 9.30
N PHE A 40 1.66 -6.97 9.28
CA PHE A 40 3.02 -6.49 9.11
C PHE A 40 3.70 -7.29 8.01
N LEU A 41 4.57 -6.63 7.28
CA LEU A 41 5.27 -7.23 6.17
C LEU A 41 6.75 -6.88 6.27
N SER A 42 7.59 -7.90 6.36
CA SER A 42 9.04 -7.73 6.46
C SER A 42 9.70 -7.70 5.10
N GLY A 43 10.94 -7.28 5.06
CA GLY A 43 11.72 -7.28 3.82
C GLY A 43 11.44 -6.09 2.92
N LEU A 44 10.81 -5.07 3.46
CA LEU A 44 10.50 -3.85 2.73
C LEU A 44 10.90 -2.64 3.56
N GLU A 45 11.26 -1.56 2.87
CA GLU A 45 11.50 -0.29 3.51
C GLU A 45 10.52 0.73 2.98
N LEU A 46 9.95 1.54 3.86
CA LEU A 46 8.92 2.49 3.50
C LEU A 46 9.49 3.87 3.40
N TYR A 47 9.22 4.52 2.28
CA TYR A 47 9.71 5.87 2.00
C TYR A 47 8.55 6.85 1.95
N ASN A 48 8.78 8.04 2.45
CA ASN A 48 7.76 9.08 2.49
C ASN A 48 7.93 10.03 1.30
N LEU A 49 7.00 9.95 0.35
CA LEU A 49 6.99 10.87 -0.78
C LEU A 49 6.08 12.07 -0.53
N GLY A 50 5.58 12.20 0.71
CA GLY A 50 4.70 13.29 1.11
C GLY A 50 3.25 12.89 0.96
N PRO A 51 2.64 13.12 -0.19
CA PRO A 51 1.22 12.79 -0.39
C PRO A 51 0.94 11.31 -0.31
N PHE A 52 1.95 10.46 -0.45
CA PHE A 52 1.81 9.02 -0.43
C PHE A 52 3.15 8.37 -0.08
N PRO A 53 3.15 7.16 0.42
CA PRO A 53 4.39 6.42 0.66
C PRO A 53 4.66 5.45 -0.47
N MET A 54 5.88 4.94 -0.50
CA MET A 54 6.24 3.88 -1.44
C MET A 54 7.12 2.86 -0.73
N ALA A 55 6.76 1.59 -0.81
CA ALA A 55 7.54 0.51 -0.23
C ALA A 55 8.48 -0.07 -1.27
N ILE A 56 9.70 -0.31 -0.86
CA ILE A 56 10.77 -0.81 -1.73
C ILE A 56 11.32 -2.10 -1.13
N CYS A 57 11.56 -3.08 -1.97
CA CYS A 57 12.13 -4.34 -1.52
C CYS A 57 13.50 -4.09 -0.91
N ASN A 58 13.67 -4.49 0.33
CA ASN A 58 14.95 -4.41 1.04
C ASN A 58 15.02 -5.54 2.06
N PRO A 59 15.61 -6.69 1.69
CA PRO A 59 15.69 -7.83 2.61
C PRO A 59 16.45 -7.53 3.90
N GLN A 60 17.25 -6.46 3.89
CA GLN A 60 18.02 -6.08 5.06
C GLN A 60 17.27 -5.12 5.99
N ALA A 61 16.05 -4.74 5.63
CA ALA A 61 15.29 -3.80 6.45
C ALA A 61 15.09 -4.36 7.85
N SER A 62 15.32 -3.53 8.86
CA SER A 62 15.33 -4.00 10.24
C SER A 62 13.95 -4.07 10.87
N ARG A 63 12.96 -3.44 10.26
CA ARG A 63 11.60 -3.43 10.79
C ARG A 63 10.59 -3.78 9.76
N PRO A 64 9.53 -4.48 10.15
CA PRO A 64 8.43 -4.68 9.21
C PRO A 64 7.65 -3.38 9.02
N ILE A 65 6.99 -3.27 7.90
CA ILE A 65 6.06 -2.16 7.68
C ILE A 65 4.67 -2.59 8.09
N SER A 66 3.86 -1.64 8.55
CA SER A 66 2.50 -1.94 8.99
C SER A 66 1.48 -1.51 7.95
N GLY A 67 0.40 -2.23 7.88
CA GLY A 67 -0.68 -1.91 6.96
C GLY A 67 -1.95 -2.62 7.33
N GLU A 68 -2.89 -2.56 6.40
CA GLU A 68 -4.21 -3.16 6.57
C GLU A 68 -4.45 -4.20 5.48
N LEU A 69 -5.20 -5.23 5.82
CA LEU A 69 -5.52 -6.28 4.87
C LEU A 69 -6.98 -6.22 4.47
N TYR A 70 -7.21 -6.43 3.20
CA TYR A 70 -8.56 -6.48 2.65
C TYR A 70 -8.69 -7.69 1.72
N SER A 71 -9.80 -8.42 1.86
CA SER A 71 -10.14 -9.45 0.88
C SER A 71 -10.76 -8.74 -0.32
N VAL A 72 -10.28 -9.06 -1.50
CA VAL A 72 -10.70 -8.39 -2.73
C VAL A 72 -11.15 -9.40 -3.78
N THR A 73 -12.07 -8.98 -4.62
CA THR A 73 -12.48 -9.73 -5.80
C THR A 73 -11.51 -9.46 -6.93
N ASP A 74 -11.61 -10.24 -7.99
CA ASP A 74 -10.79 -10.03 -9.17
C ASP A 74 -11.02 -8.65 -9.79
N LEU A 75 -12.26 -8.19 -9.82
CA LEU A 75 -12.56 -6.87 -10.37
C LEU A 75 -11.96 -5.77 -9.50
N GLN A 76 -12.02 -5.92 -8.18
CA GLN A 76 -11.40 -4.95 -7.29
C GLN A 76 -9.90 -4.92 -7.47
N LEU A 77 -9.27 -6.08 -7.61
CA LEU A 77 -7.84 -6.15 -7.79
C LEU A 77 -7.41 -5.49 -9.11
N LYS A 78 -8.17 -5.70 -10.16
CA LYS A 78 -7.89 -5.06 -11.44
C LYS A 78 -8.05 -3.54 -11.36
N ALA A 79 -9.05 -3.08 -10.60
CA ALA A 79 -9.23 -1.64 -10.41
C ALA A 79 -8.07 -1.03 -9.64
N LEU A 80 -7.55 -1.76 -8.63
CA LEU A 80 -6.38 -1.30 -7.89
C LEU A 80 -5.14 -1.28 -8.79
N ASP A 81 -4.97 -2.25 -9.65
CA ASP A 81 -3.85 -2.24 -10.60
C ASP A 81 -3.88 -0.99 -11.47
N ARG A 82 -5.06 -0.60 -11.93
CA ARG A 82 -5.17 0.62 -12.74
C ARG A 82 -4.87 1.85 -11.91
N PHE A 83 -5.39 1.92 -10.70
CA PHE A 83 -5.16 3.04 -9.82
C PHE A 83 -3.68 3.20 -9.49
N GLU A 84 -3.00 2.10 -9.25
CA GLU A 84 -1.58 2.14 -8.90
C GLU A 84 -0.68 2.30 -10.12
N GLY A 85 -1.23 2.24 -11.29
CA GLY A 85 -0.44 2.35 -12.52
C GLY A 85 0.47 1.15 -12.73
N ALA A 86 0.02 -0.03 -12.32
CA ALA A 86 0.81 -1.24 -12.48
C ALA A 86 0.87 -1.64 -13.95
N PRO A 87 1.99 -2.16 -14.39
CA PRO A 87 3.22 -2.40 -13.65
C PRO A 87 4.24 -1.26 -13.71
N ARG A 88 3.90 -0.12 -14.27
CA ARG A 88 4.88 0.93 -14.48
C ARG A 88 5.24 1.70 -13.25
N LEU A 89 4.25 2.28 -12.57
CA LEU A 89 4.52 3.10 -11.39
C LEU A 89 4.74 2.22 -10.19
N TYR A 90 3.85 1.26 -9.97
CA TYR A 90 4.01 0.26 -8.95
C TYR A 90 3.94 -1.10 -9.62
N ARG A 91 4.59 -2.10 -9.04
CA ARG A 91 4.37 -3.46 -9.47
C ARG A 91 3.70 -4.22 -8.34
N ARG A 92 2.76 -5.05 -8.67
CA ARG A 92 2.03 -5.86 -7.70
C ARG A 92 2.76 -7.19 -7.51
N GLU A 93 3.07 -7.51 -6.26
CA GLU A 93 3.82 -8.71 -5.94
C GLU A 93 3.15 -9.45 -4.81
N LEU A 94 3.14 -10.77 -4.87
CA LEU A 94 2.61 -11.59 -3.79
C LEU A 94 3.70 -11.77 -2.74
N ARG A 95 3.39 -11.44 -1.50
CA ARG A 95 4.35 -11.52 -0.41
C ARG A 95 3.74 -12.21 0.78
N ARG A 96 4.60 -12.85 1.58
CA ARG A 96 4.17 -13.50 2.81
C ARG A 96 4.25 -12.52 3.96
N LEU A 97 3.16 -12.36 4.68
CA LEU A 97 3.10 -11.50 5.85
C LEU A 97 3.82 -12.17 7.02
N THR A 98 4.08 -11.38 8.07
CA THR A 98 4.78 -11.94 9.24
C THR A 98 3.98 -13.03 9.93
N ASP A 99 2.65 -13.06 9.76
CA ASP A 99 1.81 -14.11 10.33
C ASP A 99 1.64 -15.33 9.42
N GLY A 100 2.32 -15.35 8.28
CA GLY A 100 2.31 -16.49 7.37
C GLY A 100 1.30 -16.42 6.23
N ARG A 101 0.32 -15.52 6.30
CA ARG A 101 -0.62 -15.37 5.20
C ARG A 101 0.06 -14.67 4.03
N GLU A 102 -0.45 -14.86 2.84
CA GLU A 102 0.06 -14.20 1.66
C GLU A 102 -0.87 -13.11 1.21
N ALA A 103 -0.32 -12.01 0.74
CA ALA A 103 -1.10 -10.89 0.25
C ALA A 103 -0.39 -10.20 -0.90
N TRP A 104 -1.18 -9.59 -1.77
CA TRP A 104 -0.64 -8.76 -2.83
C TRP A 104 -0.23 -7.42 -2.24
N VAL A 105 0.89 -6.89 -2.70
CA VAL A 105 1.35 -5.58 -2.26
C VAL A 105 1.91 -4.83 -3.46
N TYR A 106 1.70 -3.52 -3.48
CA TYR A 106 2.19 -2.67 -4.56
C TYR A 106 3.53 -2.06 -4.16
N LEU A 107 4.56 -2.33 -4.92
CA LEU A 107 5.93 -1.94 -4.61
C LEU A 107 6.48 -1.01 -5.67
N GLY A 108 7.29 -0.07 -5.26
CA GLY A 108 8.02 0.79 -6.18
C GLY A 108 9.43 0.31 -6.43
N LYS A 109 10.19 1.11 -7.14
CA LYS A 109 11.57 0.82 -7.49
C LYS A 109 12.50 1.78 -6.75
N PRO A 110 13.72 1.37 -6.44
CA PRO A 110 14.65 2.24 -5.69
C PRO A 110 14.84 3.62 -6.30
N ARG A 111 14.89 3.73 -7.61
CA ARG A 111 15.11 5.03 -8.25
C ARG A 111 13.98 6.01 -8.01
N GLN A 112 12.79 5.52 -7.69
CA GLN A 112 11.64 6.40 -7.48
C GLN A 112 11.68 7.07 -6.12
N VAL A 113 12.46 6.56 -5.19
CA VAL A 113 12.51 7.05 -3.83
C VAL A 113 13.87 7.61 -3.44
N ARG A 114 14.76 7.77 -4.40
CA ARG A 114 16.16 8.08 -4.05
C ARG A 114 16.34 9.40 -3.32
N PHE A 115 15.39 10.31 -3.41
CA PHE A 115 15.50 11.58 -2.68
C PHE A 115 14.46 11.66 -1.55
N ALA A 116 13.76 10.59 -1.26
CA ALA A 116 12.72 10.58 -0.25
C ALA A 116 13.25 10.05 1.09
N PRO A 117 12.77 10.59 2.21
CA PRO A 117 13.21 10.07 3.50
C PRO A 117 12.56 8.73 3.83
N VAL A 118 13.27 7.93 4.59
CA VAL A 118 12.76 6.66 5.07
C VAL A 118 11.82 6.91 6.25
N LEU A 119 10.73 6.16 6.30
CA LEU A 119 9.86 6.15 7.45
C LEU A 119 10.34 5.02 8.36
N SER A 120 11.22 5.35 9.29
CA SER A 120 11.89 4.34 10.09
C SER A 120 10.96 3.59 11.02
N ASN A 121 9.77 4.13 11.33
CA ASN A 121 8.80 3.41 12.13
C ASN A 121 7.93 2.45 11.31
N GLY A 122 8.13 2.40 10.01
CA GLY A 122 7.39 1.46 9.14
C GLY A 122 5.93 1.79 8.96
N CYS A 123 5.52 3.02 9.19
CA CYS A 123 4.12 3.39 9.12
C CYS A 123 3.96 4.76 8.47
N TRP A 124 2.95 4.93 7.65
CA TRP A 124 2.66 6.20 7.01
C TRP A 124 1.24 6.63 7.36
N SER A 125 1.06 7.94 7.56
CA SER A 125 -0.26 8.52 7.75
C SER A 125 -0.35 9.82 6.99
N GLY A 126 -1.44 10.01 6.29
CA GLY A 126 -1.69 11.25 5.55
C GLY A 126 -1.84 12.45 6.47
N SER A 127 -2.32 12.25 7.69
CA SER A 127 -2.48 13.36 8.62
C SER A 127 -1.14 13.93 9.07
N ASP A 128 -0.08 13.15 9.05
CA ASP A 128 1.24 13.66 9.41
C ASP A 128 1.79 14.57 8.34
N GLN A 129 1.25 14.52 7.14
CA GLN A 129 1.72 15.34 6.02
C GLN A 129 1.14 16.74 6.04
N ASN A 130 0.27 17.03 6.98
CA ASN A 130 -0.26 18.38 7.14
C ASN A 130 0.70 19.27 7.93
N GLN A 131 1.75 18.71 8.47
CA GLN A 131 2.75 19.50 9.19
C GLN A 131 3.60 20.26 8.19
N PRO A 132 4.08 21.44 8.54
CA PRO A 132 4.99 22.15 7.66
C PRO A 132 6.22 21.31 7.44
N THR A 133 6.55 21.08 6.20
CA THR A 133 7.70 20.28 5.92
C THR A 133 8.84 21.16 5.54
N PRO A 134 10.01 20.74 5.77
CA PRO A 134 11.19 21.41 5.30
C PRO A 134 11.13 21.35 3.81
N LEU A 135 11.48 22.44 3.30
CA LEU A 135 11.42 22.59 2.07
C LEU A 135 11.74 21.62 1.21
N SER A 136 12.05 21.55 0.72
CA SER A 136 12.63 20.88 -0.14
C SER A 136 11.99 19.96 -0.94
N ALA A 137 11.99 19.00 -0.59
CA ALA A 137 11.80 18.03 -1.49
C ALA A 137 10.49 17.83 -2.03
N ALA A 138 9.57 18.03 -1.29
CA ALA A 138 8.25 17.68 -1.65
C ALA A 138 7.73 18.35 -2.87
N SER A 139 8.22 19.48 -3.14
CA SER A 139 7.68 20.27 -4.22
C SER A 139 7.96 19.70 -5.60
N THR A 140 8.87 18.78 -5.71
CA THR A 140 9.19 18.24 -7.02
C THR A 140 8.53 16.91 -7.30
N LEU A 141 7.79 16.38 -6.34
CA LEU A 141 7.18 15.08 -6.52
C LEU A 141 5.78 15.19 -7.04
N ARG A 142 5.41 14.28 -7.90
CA ARG A 142 4.08 14.23 -8.42
C ARG A 142 3.31 13.18 -7.69
N PRO A 143 2.13 13.49 -7.21
CA PRO A 143 1.36 12.52 -6.49
C PRO A 143 0.90 11.40 -7.40
N VAL A 144 1.14 10.21 -6.93
CA VAL A 144 0.53 9.07 -7.51
C VAL A 144 0.13 8.34 -6.30
N SER A 145 -0.82 7.55 -6.31
CA SER A 145 -1.32 7.00 -5.11
C SER A 145 -0.95 5.60 -4.86
N SER A 146 -1.06 5.14 -3.71
CA SER A 146 -0.89 3.71 -3.44
C SER A 146 -1.71 3.22 -2.28
#